data_5fa172f032282484e70d37c1711d79c9
#
_entry.id   5fa172f032282484e70d37c1711d79c9
#
_cell.length_a   1.000
_cell.length_b   1.000
_cell.length_c   1.000
_cell.angle_alpha   90.00
_cell.angle_beta   90.00
_cell.angle_gamma   90.00
#
_symmetry.space_group_name_H-M   'P 1'
#
loop_
_entity.id
_entity.type
_entity.pdbx_description
1 polymer ?
#
loop_
_entity_poly.entity_id
_entity_poly.type
_entity_poly.pdbx_seq_one_letter_code
_entity_poly.pdbx_strand_id
1 'polypeptide(L)'
;MTTALITGVTGQDGSYMAELLLSKGYRVVGVVRDIKNSSELPVQVLDGNIELVSSDMLDHNRFIQILEKYRPEEIYNFAAYSSGSGMFNNPAGIGEINGLAISHILESIRTVDKSI
;
A
#
# COMPACT_ATOMS: atom_id res chain seq x y z
N MET A 1 -18.69 -7.34 3.01
CA MET A 1 -17.70 -7.00 1.97
C MET A 1 -16.31 -7.01 2.58
N THR A 2 -15.43 -7.80 2.01
CA THR A 2 -14.05 -7.87 2.48
C THR A 2 -13.27 -6.62 2.03
N THR A 3 -12.53 -6.03 2.95
CA THR A 3 -11.69 -4.87 2.68
C THR A 3 -10.23 -5.30 2.57
N ALA A 4 -9.59 -4.93 1.49
CA ALA A 4 -8.16 -5.14 1.26
C ALA A 4 -7.44 -3.80 1.18
N LEU A 5 -6.26 -3.74 1.79
CA LEU A 5 -5.38 -2.59 1.70
C LEU A 5 -4.19 -2.96 0.83
N ILE A 6 -3.89 -2.14 -0.16
CA ILE A 6 -2.79 -2.38 -1.10
C ILE A 6 -1.79 -1.24 -1.01
N THR A 7 -0.56 -1.55 -0.63
CA THR A 7 0.54 -0.59 -0.76
C THR A 7 1.13 -0.68 -2.16
N GLY A 8 1.60 0.44 -2.70
CA GLY A 8 2.12 0.45 -4.07
C GLY A 8 1.05 0.22 -5.13
N VAL A 9 -0.16 0.69 -4.87
CA VAL A 9 -1.32 0.47 -5.74
C VAL A 9 -1.17 1.12 -7.12
N THR A 10 -0.31 2.12 -7.26
CA THR A 10 -0.04 2.77 -8.54
C THR A 10 1.00 2.03 -9.38
N GLY A 11 1.68 1.04 -8.82
CA GLY A 11 2.62 0.20 -9.55
C GLY A 11 1.90 -0.85 -10.39
N GLN A 12 2.67 -1.57 -11.22
CA GLN A 12 2.10 -2.58 -12.12
C GLN A 12 1.39 -3.69 -11.35
N ASP A 13 2.07 -4.33 -10.41
CA ASP A 13 1.49 -5.46 -9.65
C ASP A 13 0.36 -5.00 -8.74
N GLY A 14 0.53 -3.86 -8.08
CA GLY A 14 -0.50 -3.31 -7.20
C GLY A 14 -1.78 -2.93 -7.93
N SER A 15 -1.66 -2.35 -9.13
CA SER A 15 -2.83 -1.98 -9.92
C SER A 15 -3.57 -3.21 -10.45
N TYR A 16 -2.85 -4.27 -10.86
CA TYR A 16 -3.48 -5.52 -11.30
C TYR A 16 -4.17 -6.23 -10.13
N MET A 17 -3.55 -6.22 -8.95
CA MET A 17 -4.18 -6.79 -7.76
C MET A 17 -5.46 -6.03 -7.39
N ALA A 18 -5.43 -4.71 -7.45
CA ALA A 18 -6.61 -3.90 -7.18
C ALA A 18 -7.77 -4.24 -8.14
N GLU A 19 -7.47 -4.37 -9.43
CA GLU A 19 -8.45 -4.75 -10.44
C GLU A 19 -9.05 -6.13 -10.14
N LEU A 20 -8.20 -7.11 -9.81
CA LEU A 20 -8.64 -8.45 -9.46
C LEU A 20 -9.57 -8.44 -8.24
N LEU A 21 -9.17 -7.74 -7.18
CA LEU A 21 -9.95 -7.71 -5.93
C LEU A 21 -11.28 -6.98 -6.13
N LEU A 22 -11.32 -5.91 -6.89
CA LEU A 22 -12.57 -5.24 -7.24
C LEU A 22 -13.50 -6.17 -8.01
N SER A 23 -12.96 -6.98 -8.92
CA SER A 23 -13.78 -7.95 -9.67
C SER A 23 -14.38 -9.02 -8.78
N LYS A 24 -13.79 -9.26 -7.60
CA LYS A 24 -14.27 -10.21 -6.59
C LYS A 24 -15.20 -9.57 -5.56
N GLY A 25 -15.53 -8.29 -5.71
CA GLY A 25 -16.42 -7.59 -4.80
C GLY A 25 -15.75 -7.04 -3.55
N TYR A 26 -14.43 -6.94 -3.51
CA TYR A 26 -13.72 -6.36 -2.38
C TYR A 26 -13.85 -4.83 -2.36
N ARG A 27 -13.84 -4.27 -1.16
CA ARG A 27 -13.52 -2.86 -0.97
C ARG A 27 -12.00 -2.72 -0.97
N VAL A 28 -11.46 -1.84 -1.83
CA VAL A 28 -10.02 -1.68 -1.97
C VAL A 28 -9.59 -0.30 -1.49
N VAL A 29 -8.62 -0.27 -0.58
CA VAL A 29 -7.96 0.94 -0.10
C VAL A 29 -6.52 0.91 -0.61
N GLY A 30 -6.14 1.91 -1.38
CA GLY A 30 -4.79 2.02 -1.95
C GLY A 30 -3.93 3.00 -1.18
N VAL A 31 -2.75 2.58 -0.77
CA VAL A 31 -1.78 3.45 -0.10
C VAL A 31 -0.77 3.95 -1.10
N VAL A 32 -0.60 5.27 -1.17
CA VAL A 32 0.40 5.92 -2.03
C VAL A 32 1.24 6.86 -1.18
N ARG A 33 2.46 7.14 -1.64
CA ARG A 33 3.34 8.07 -0.92
C ARG A 33 2.79 9.49 -0.97
N ASP A 34 2.40 9.94 -2.15
CA ASP A 34 1.90 11.29 -2.36
C ASP A 34 0.81 11.28 -3.43
N ILE A 35 -0.41 11.59 -3.02
CA ILE A 35 -1.56 11.62 -3.92
C ILE A 35 -1.40 12.71 -5.01
N LYS A 36 -0.78 13.84 -4.66
CA LYS A 36 -0.65 14.99 -5.59
C LYS A 36 0.32 14.71 -6.73
N ASN A 37 1.30 13.85 -6.52
CA ASN A 37 2.33 13.52 -7.52
C ASN A 37 2.05 12.21 -8.24
N SER A 38 0.91 11.59 -7.99
CA SER A 38 0.51 10.36 -8.67
C SER A 38 -0.01 10.70 -10.07
N SER A 39 0.91 10.86 -11.03
CA SER A 39 0.54 11.16 -12.42
C SER A 39 -0.09 9.96 -13.12
N GLU A 40 0.09 8.75 -12.60
CA GLU A 40 -0.39 7.50 -13.19
C GLU A 40 -1.31 6.78 -12.22
N LEU A 41 -2.48 7.38 -11.94
CA LEU A 41 -3.49 6.72 -11.11
C LEU A 41 -4.15 5.59 -11.90
N PRO A 42 -4.40 4.44 -11.28
CA PRO A 42 -5.21 3.40 -11.92
C PRO A 42 -6.58 3.91 -12.33
N VAL A 43 -7.12 3.36 -13.42
CA VAL A 43 -8.45 3.74 -13.91
C VAL A 43 -9.51 3.61 -12.82
N GLN A 44 -9.41 2.57 -11.99
CA GLN A 44 -10.34 2.33 -10.89
C GLN A 44 -10.34 3.45 -9.86
N VAL A 45 -9.21 4.12 -9.65
CA VAL A 45 -9.13 5.30 -8.79
C VAL A 45 -9.85 6.47 -9.42
N LEU A 46 -9.62 6.70 -10.72
CA LEU A 46 -10.28 7.77 -11.47
C LEU A 46 -11.79 7.57 -11.52
N ASP A 47 -12.24 6.31 -11.53
CA ASP A 47 -13.65 5.95 -11.49
C ASP A 47 -14.25 5.95 -10.09
N GLY A 48 -13.44 6.23 -9.06
CA GLY A 48 -13.91 6.27 -7.68
C GLY A 48 -14.07 4.91 -7.02
N ASN A 49 -13.55 3.84 -7.61
CA ASN A 49 -13.69 2.48 -7.10
C ASN A 49 -12.62 2.10 -6.06
N ILE A 50 -11.55 2.87 -5.98
CA ILE A 50 -10.48 2.67 -5.01
C ILE A 50 -10.36 3.93 -4.16
N GLU A 51 -10.37 3.77 -2.83
CA GLU A 51 -10.04 4.87 -1.92
C GLU A 51 -8.53 5.00 -1.83
N LEU A 52 -8.00 6.20 -2.08
CA LEU A 52 -6.58 6.48 -1.93
C LEU A 52 -6.29 7.14 -0.59
N VAL A 53 -5.25 6.68 0.06
CA VAL A 53 -4.72 7.32 1.27
C VAL A 53 -3.22 7.52 1.09
N SER A 54 -2.69 8.60 1.65
CA SER A 54 -1.26 8.88 1.60
C SER A 54 -0.56 8.40 2.85
N SER A 55 0.56 7.73 2.68
CA SER A 55 1.44 7.35 3.78
C SER A 55 2.83 7.10 3.24
N ASP A 56 3.84 7.61 3.94
CA ASP A 56 5.22 7.17 3.75
C ASP A 56 5.34 5.80 4.43
N MET A 57 5.94 4.83 3.74
CA MET A 57 6.09 3.47 4.27
C MET A 57 6.93 3.40 5.55
N LEU A 58 7.73 4.43 5.83
CA LEU A 58 8.52 4.54 7.06
C LEU A 58 7.78 5.27 8.18
N ASP A 59 6.59 5.81 7.92
CA ASP A 59 5.76 6.46 8.93
C ASP A 59 4.86 5.43 9.61
N HIS A 60 5.40 4.79 10.65
CA HIS A 60 4.72 3.74 11.40
C HIS A 60 3.41 4.21 12.03
N ASN A 61 3.40 5.41 12.63
CA ASN A 61 2.20 5.93 13.29
C ASN A 61 1.08 6.20 12.30
N ARG A 62 1.40 6.73 11.12
CA ARG A 62 0.41 6.96 10.07
C ARG A 62 -0.20 5.65 9.60
N PHE A 63 0.60 4.62 9.45
CA PHE A 63 0.12 3.30 9.03
C PHE A 63 -0.84 2.69 10.06
N ILE A 64 -0.52 2.83 11.34
CA ILE A 64 -1.42 2.40 12.43
C ILE A 64 -2.77 3.11 12.31
N GLN A 65 -2.77 4.43 12.09
CA GLN A 65 -4.01 5.19 11.92
C GLN A 65 -4.84 4.68 10.74
N ILE A 66 -4.19 4.34 9.65
CA ILE A 66 -4.86 3.79 8.47
C ILE A 66 -5.52 2.44 8.80
N LEU A 67 -4.81 1.54 9.48
CA LEU A 67 -5.36 0.26 9.88
C LEU A 67 -6.54 0.42 10.85
N GLU A 68 -6.46 1.36 11.77
CA GLU A 68 -7.55 1.64 12.70
C GLU A 68 -8.80 2.17 11.99
N LYS A 69 -8.60 3.04 11.00
CA LYS A 69 -9.70 3.64 10.26
C LYS A 69 -10.40 2.65 9.34
N TYR A 70 -9.65 1.89 8.56
CA TYR A 70 -10.20 1.06 7.49
C TYR A 70 -10.44 -0.38 7.89
N ARG A 71 -9.77 -0.86 8.93
CA ARG A 71 -9.92 -2.24 9.44
C ARG A 71 -9.88 -3.29 8.33
N PRO A 72 -8.83 -3.31 7.48
CA PRO A 72 -8.77 -4.29 6.40
C PRO A 72 -8.61 -5.71 6.95
N GLU A 73 -9.17 -6.67 6.24
CA GLU A 73 -8.98 -8.08 6.53
C GLU A 73 -7.72 -8.64 5.87
N GLU A 74 -7.26 -7.99 4.80
CA GLU A 74 -6.08 -8.42 4.05
C GLU A 74 -5.21 -7.22 3.69
N ILE A 75 -3.89 -7.43 3.68
CA ILE A 75 -2.92 -6.42 3.24
C ILE A 75 -2.04 -7.04 2.15
N TYR A 76 -1.94 -6.35 1.02
CA TYR A 76 -1.06 -6.71 -0.09
C TYR A 76 0.01 -5.65 -0.23
N ASN A 77 1.26 -6.02 0.03
CA ASN A 77 2.37 -5.07 0.10
C ASN A 77 3.22 -5.13 -1.18
N PHE A 78 3.00 -4.19 -2.08
CA PHE A 78 3.79 -4.04 -3.31
C PHE A 78 4.66 -2.79 -3.31
N ALA A 79 4.59 -1.96 -2.27
CA ALA A 79 5.43 -0.77 -2.16
C ALA A 79 6.87 -1.18 -1.84
N ALA A 80 7.75 -1.04 -2.81
CA ALA A 80 9.16 -1.39 -2.68
C ALA A 80 9.97 -0.69 -3.75
N TYR A 81 11.27 -0.57 -3.55
CA TYR A 81 12.19 -0.20 -4.59
C TYR A 81 12.46 -1.44 -5.46
N SER A 82 11.75 -1.52 -6.58
CA SER A 82 11.88 -2.63 -7.52
C SER A 82 12.31 -2.18 -8.91
N SER A 83 12.48 -0.88 -9.13
CA SER A 83 12.95 -0.35 -10.41
C SER A 83 14.44 -0.56 -10.57
N GLY A 84 14.86 -1.20 -11.65
CA GLY A 84 16.27 -1.43 -11.94
C GLY A 84 17.08 -0.15 -12.11
N SER A 85 16.46 0.92 -12.57
CA SER A 85 17.16 2.18 -12.87
C SER A 85 17.65 2.95 -11.64
N GLY A 86 17.09 2.68 -10.46
CA GLY A 86 17.46 3.39 -9.23
C GLY A 86 18.09 2.52 -8.16
N MET A 87 18.18 1.21 -8.37
CA MET A 87 18.52 0.26 -7.31
C MET A 87 19.92 0.43 -6.72
N PHE A 88 20.89 0.88 -7.52
CA PHE A 88 22.27 1.04 -7.07
C PHE A 88 22.63 2.44 -6.62
N ASN A 89 21.72 3.41 -6.76
CA ASN A 89 21.97 4.81 -6.42
C ASN A 89 21.79 5.10 -4.92
N ASN A 90 20.98 4.32 -4.23
CA ASN A 90 20.73 4.51 -2.80
C ASN A 90 20.45 3.16 -2.13
N PRO A 91 21.50 2.32 -1.93
CA PRO A 91 21.30 0.99 -1.34
C PRO A 91 20.78 1.03 0.10
N ALA A 92 21.15 2.04 0.89
CA ALA A 92 20.64 2.20 2.24
C ALA A 92 19.13 2.49 2.26
N GLY A 93 18.67 3.38 1.37
CA GLY A 93 17.25 3.68 1.22
C GLY A 93 16.45 2.47 0.76
N ILE A 94 17.01 1.66 -0.13
CA ILE A 94 16.39 0.40 -0.57
C ILE A 94 16.23 -0.56 0.61
N GLY A 95 17.27 -0.70 1.42
CA GLY A 95 17.23 -1.54 2.61
C GLY A 95 16.18 -1.08 3.61
N GLU A 96 16.06 0.23 3.83
CA GLU A 96 15.05 0.79 4.71
C GLU A 96 13.63 0.48 4.21
N ILE A 97 13.33 0.77 2.95
CA ILE A 97 11.99 0.58 2.41
C ILE A 97 11.65 -0.91 2.31
N ASN A 98 12.54 -1.73 1.78
CA ASN A 98 12.24 -3.14 1.55
C ASN A 98 12.34 -4.00 2.81
N GLY A 99 13.16 -3.58 3.78
CA GLY A 99 13.36 -4.30 5.04
C GLY A 99 12.52 -3.75 6.19
N LEU A 100 12.75 -2.50 6.57
CA LEU A 100 12.09 -1.90 7.73
C LEU A 100 10.59 -1.67 7.51
N ALA A 101 10.18 -1.36 6.29
CA ALA A 101 8.76 -1.15 6.00
C ALA A 101 7.93 -2.39 6.27
N ILE A 102 8.44 -3.58 5.93
CA ILE A 102 7.73 -4.83 6.23
C ILE A 102 7.60 -5.02 7.75
N SER A 103 8.67 -4.74 8.49
CA SER A 103 8.63 -4.81 9.96
C SER A 103 7.59 -3.85 10.54
N HIS A 104 7.49 -2.63 10.00
CA HIS A 104 6.50 -1.66 10.42
C HIS A 104 5.07 -2.13 10.13
N ILE A 105 4.84 -2.75 8.99
CA ILE A 105 3.53 -3.30 8.63
C ILE A 105 3.15 -4.42 9.61
N LEU A 106 4.05 -5.36 9.86
CA LEU A 106 3.78 -6.48 10.77
C LEU A 106 3.55 -6.00 12.19
N GLU A 107 4.30 -5.03 12.66
CA GLU A 107 4.10 -4.46 14.00
C GLU A 107 2.78 -3.70 14.10
N SER A 108 2.37 -3.02 13.03
CA SER A 108 1.08 -2.34 12.96
C SER A 108 -0.08 -3.34 13.05
N ILE A 109 0.03 -4.46 12.34
CA ILE A 109 -0.95 -5.55 12.41
C ILE A 109 -1.04 -6.08 13.84
N ARG A 110 0.11 -6.35 14.45
CA ARG A 110 0.15 -6.86 15.84
C ARG A 110 -0.52 -5.89 16.81
N THR A 111 -0.35 -4.59 16.58
CA THR A 111 -0.87 -3.54 17.46
C THR A 111 -2.37 -3.35 17.28
N VAL A 112 -2.86 -3.37 16.04
CA VAL A 112 -4.25 -3.03 15.72
C VAL A 112 -5.14 -4.27 15.69
N ASP A 113 -4.79 -5.29 14.94
CA ASP A 113 -5.63 -6.49 14.76
C ASP A 113 -4.78 -7.63 14.21
N LYS A 114 -4.55 -8.62 15.06
CA LYS A 114 -3.71 -9.78 14.69
C LYS A 114 -4.38 -10.71 13.68
N SER A 115 -5.65 -10.51 13.38
CA SER A 115 -6.37 -11.36 12.42
C SER A 115 -6.17 -10.92 10.96
N ILE A 116 -5.54 -9.77 10.75
CA ILE A 116 -5.26 -9.29 9.40
C ILE A 116 -4.27 -10.21 8.68
#